data_f5f1bb92811191e9348842f5728aeb4a
#
_entry.id   f5f1bb92811191e9348842f5728aeb4a
#
_cell.length_a   1.000
_cell.length_b   1.000
_cell.length_c   1.000
_cell.angle_alpha   90.00
_cell.angle_beta   90.00
_cell.angle_gamma   90.00
#
_symmetry.space_group_name_H-M   'P 1'
#
loop_
_entity.id
_entity.type
_entity.pdbx_description
1 polymer ?
#
loop_
_entity_poly.entity_id
_entity_poly.type
_entity_poly.pdbx_seq_one_letter_code
_entity_poly.pdbx_strand_id
1 'polypeptide(L)'
;MTIVEAIQSNDNAIAAPHKGSVVKSGAGYRAEQGSDYEPGVSAETVGSKSIWLGRITLPAGKRTRAHVHEHHETALYMLSGDEMELWTGNQLQYRDIVRPGDYIFIPANMLHVAVNRGAQPAVVIGARSEATAQESVVLRPEMDCKVP
;
A
#
# COMPACT_ATOMS: atom_id res chain seq x y z
N MET A 1 -39.65 23.94 -38.24
CA MET A 1 -39.50 24.28 -36.82
C MET A 1 -38.85 23.09 -36.12
N THR A 2 -37.54 23.11 -36.02
CA THR A 2 -36.77 22.00 -35.50
C THR A 2 -36.50 22.29 -34.04
N ILE A 3 -36.99 21.43 -33.17
CA ILE A 3 -36.73 21.47 -31.74
C ILE A 3 -35.33 20.88 -31.54
N VAL A 4 -34.39 21.72 -31.19
CA VAL A 4 -33.08 21.26 -30.71
C VAL A 4 -33.26 20.86 -29.24
N GLU A 5 -33.36 19.58 -28.99
CA GLU A 5 -33.27 19.04 -27.64
C GLU A 5 -31.87 19.34 -27.12
N ALA A 6 -31.80 20.22 -26.15
CA ALA A 6 -30.60 20.41 -25.36
C ALA A 6 -30.36 19.16 -24.52
N ILE A 7 -29.44 18.33 -24.96
CA ILE A 7 -28.88 17.27 -24.11
C ILE A 7 -28.09 18.01 -23.01
N GLN A 8 -28.71 18.12 -21.85
CA GLN A 8 -27.97 18.44 -20.63
C GLN A 8 -27.09 17.24 -20.31
N SER A 9 -25.85 17.33 -20.73
CA SER A 9 -24.80 16.46 -20.19
C SER A 9 -24.66 16.79 -18.69
N ASN A 10 -25.13 15.88 -17.86
CA ASN A 10 -24.80 15.88 -16.44
C ASN A 10 -23.31 15.51 -16.30
N ASP A 11 -22.46 16.41 -16.70
CA ASP A 11 -21.04 16.37 -16.35
C ASP A 11 -20.89 16.80 -14.90
N ASN A 12 -21.24 15.92 -13.97
CA ASN A 12 -20.68 15.93 -12.64
C ASN A 12 -19.23 15.37 -12.70
N ALA A 13 -18.46 15.84 -13.66
CA ALA A 13 -17.03 15.73 -13.61
C ALA A 13 -16.59 16.64 -12.48
N ILE A 14 -16.16 16.06 -11.35
CA ILE A 14 -15.45 16.79 -10.31
C ILE A 14 -14.28 17.46 -11.03
N ALA A 15 -14.34 18.79 -11.15
CA ALA A 15 -13.28 19.54 -11.81
C ALA A 15 -11.95 19.19 -11.15
N ALA A 16 -10.94 18.86 -11.96
CA ALA A 16 -9.60 18.59 -11.44
C ALA A 16 -9.15 19.76 -10.57
N PRO A 17 -8.56 19.51 -9.39
CA PRO A 17 -8.12 20.57 -8.50
C PRO A 17 -7.12 21.48 -9.23
N HIS A 18 -7.33 22.78 -9.19
CA HIS A 18 -6.47 23.78 -9.85
C HIS A 18 -5.16 24.04 -9.11
N LYS A 19 -4.94 23.40 -7.95
CA LYS A 19 -3.70 23.52 -7.18
C LYS A 19 -3.32 22.17 -6.56
N GLY A 20 -2.04 22.01 -6.22
CA GLY A 20 -1.59 20.90 -5.38
C GLY A 20 -2.20 20.95 -3.98
N SER A 21 -2.17 19.81 -3.31
CA SER A 21 -2.68 19.64 -1.94
C SER A 21 -1.57 19.18 -1.00
N VAL A 22 -1.66 19.63 0.25
CA VAL A 22 -0.82 19.11 1.34
C VAL A 22 -1.75 18.38 2.30
N VAL A 23 -1.49 17.11 2.50
CA VAL A 23 -2.21 16.28 3.47
C VAL A 23 -1.39 16.21 4.75
N LYS A 24 -2.00 16.57 5.86
CA LYS A 24 -1.39 16.41 7.18
C LYS A 24 -1.54 14.98 7.66
N SER A 25 -0.57 14.53 8.45
CA SER A 25 -0.65 13.24 9.13
C SER A 25 -1.99 13.09 9.85
N GLY A 26 -2.65 11.98 9.66
CA GLY A 26 -4.02 11.75 10.13
C GLY A 26 -4.21 10.37 10.73
N ALA A 27 -5.46 9.95 10.83
CA ALA A 27 -5.81 8.65 11.38
C ALA A 27 -5.39 7.51 10.43
N GLY A 28 -4.90 6.44 11.03
CA GLY A 28 -4.57 5.20 10.33
C GLY A 28 -5.60 4.10 10.55
N TYR A 29 -5.37 2.97 9.91
CA TYR A 29 -6.14 1.74 10.08
C TYR A 29 -5.23 0.51 10.05
N ARG A 30 -5.70 -0.58 10.64
CA ARG A 30 -5.04 -1.88 10.55
C ARG A 30 -5.49 -2.58 9.27
N ALA A 31 -4.54 -2.87 8.38
CA ALA A 31 -4.80 -3.64 7.17
C ALA A 31 -5.00 -5.15 7.50
N GLU A 32 -5.68 -5.87 6.62
CA GLU A 32 -5.97 -7.29 6.80
C GLU A 32 -4.72 -8.17 6.96
N GLN A 33 -3.64 -7.81 6.27
CA GLN A 33 -2.35 -8.51 6.37
C GLN A 33 -1.58 -8.19 7.65
N GLY A 34 -2.00 -7.22 8.46
CA GLY A 34 -1.49 -6.99 9.81
C GLY A 34 -0.56 -5.80 10.00
N SER A 35 -0.36 -4.96 9.00
CA SER A 35 0.36 -3.68 9.13
C SER A 35 -0.59 -2.53 9.47
N ASP A 36 -0.05 -1.48 10.07
CA ASP A 36 -0.77 -0.24 10.32
C ASP A 36 -0.52 0.76 9.18
N TYR A 37 -1.59 1.19 8.53
CA TYR A 37 -1.55 2.10 7.39
C TYR A 37 -2.03 3.49 7.78
N GLU A 38 -1.30 4.50 7.33
CA GLU A 38 -1.68 5.91 7.44
C GLU A 38 -1.63 6.53 6.04
N PRO A 39 -2.79 6.65 5.37
CA PRO A 39 -2.84 7.24 4.03
C PRO A 39 -2.45 8.72 4.05
N GLY A 40 -1.55 9.09 3.15
CA GLY A 40 -1.27 10.48 2.83
C GLY A 40 -2.01 10.89 1.56
N VAL A 41 -1.55 10.43 0.42
CA VAL A 41 -2.17 10.66 -0.89
C VAL A 41 -2.96 9.44 -1.29
N SER A 42 -4.25 9.56 -1.48
CA SER A 42 -5.14 8.48 -1.90
C SER A 42 -6.37 9.04 -2.61
N ALA A 43 -7.20 8.13 -3.14
CA ALA A 43 -8.50 8.52 -3.68
C ALA A 43 -9.37 9.19 -2.61
N GLU A 44 -9.33 8.68 -1.39
CA GLU A 44 -10.15 9.13 -0.27
C GLU A 44 -9.68 10.47 0.31
N THR A 45 -8.36 10.75 0.31
CA THR A 45 -7.80 11.97 0.90
C THR A 45 -7.79 13.16 -0.04
N VAL A 46 -7.40 12.95 -1.30
CA VAL A 46 -7.18 14.02 -2.29
C VAL A 46 -7.80 13.76 -3.65
N GLY A 47 -8.58 12.70 -3.80
CA GLY A 47 -9.17 12.31 -5.09
C GLY A 47 -8.13 11.81 -6.09
N SER A 48 -7.03 11.22 -5.64
CA SER A 48 -6.05 10.61 -6.54
C SER A 48 -6.71 9.56 -7.43
N LYS A 49 -6.32 9.52 -8.69
CA LYS A 49 -6.91 8.61 -9.69
C LYS A 49 -6.14 7.29 -9.83
N SER A 50 -4.83 7.32 -9.57
CA SER A 50 -3.97 6.19 -9.93
C SER A 50 -2.86 5.87 -8.92
N ILE A 51 -2.59 6.75 -7.97
CA ILE A 51 -1.53 6.54 -7.00
C ILE A 51 -2.02 6.62 -5.56
N TRP A 52 -1.36 5.85 -4.71
CA TRP A 52 -1.46 5.93 -3.27
C TRP A 52 -0.06 6.14 -2.69
N LEU A 53 0.08 7.01 -1.72
CA LEU A 53 1.31 7.23 -0.95
C LEU A 53 0.95 7.37 0.52
N GLY A 54 1.59 6.61 1.38
CA GLY A 54 1.33 6.67 2.81
C GLY A 54 2.41 6.04 3.65
N ARG A 55 2.24 6.14 4.94
CA ARG A 55 3.11 5.50 5.93
C ARG A 55 2.52 4.16 6.33
N ILE A 56 3.40 3.15 6.38
CA ILE A 56 3.06 1.79 6.80
C ILE A 56 3.98 1.44 7.96
N THR A 57 3.41 0.95 9.04
CA THR A 57 4.16 0.54 10.22
C THR A 57 3.93 -0.93 10.51
N LEU A 58 5.02 -1.68 10.64
CA LEU A 58 5.01 -3.04 11.14
C LEU A 58 5.54 -3.02 12.57
N PRO A 59 4.69 -3.28 13.58
CA PRO A 59 5.10 -3.20 14.98
C PRO A 59 6.25 -4.16 15.31
N ALA A 60 6.99 -3.84 16.37
CA ALA A 60 8.08 -4.68 16.86
C ALA A 60 7.62 -6.12 17.13
N GLY A 61 8.39 -7.08 16.69
CA GLY A 61 8.11 -8.51 16.89
C GLY A 61 6.91 -9.04 16.09
N LYS A 62 6.38 -8.28 15.14
CA LYS A 62 5.21 -8.68 14.32
C LYS A 62 5.62 -8.99 12.89
N ARG A 63 4.71 -9.67 12.20
CA ARG A 63 4.85 -10.01 10.79
C ARG A 63 3.52 -9.81 10.08
N THR A 64 3.57 -9.63 8.78
CA THR A 64 2.36 -9.69 7.96
C THR A 64 1.95 -11.14 7.73
N ARG A 65 0.68 -11.35 7.43
CA ARG A 65 0.20 -12.60 6.87
C ARG A 65 0.69 -12.75 5.43
N ALA A 66 0.89 -13.97 4.99
CA ALA A 66 1.22 -14.24 3.59
C ALA A 66 0.08 -13.76 2.69
N HIS A 67 0.39 -12.95 1.69
CA HIS A 67 -0.61 -12.34 0.81
C HIS A 67 -0.02 -11.93 -0.55
N VAL A 68 -0.91 -11.64 -1.47
CA VAL A 68 -0.61 -11.01 -2.76
C VAL A 68 -1.44 -9.74 -2.89
N HIS A 69 -0.96 -8.80 -3.70
CA HIS A 69 -1.76 -7.71 -4.26
C HIS A 69 -1.96 -8.00 -5.74
N GLU A 70 -3.18 -8.37 -6.14
CA GLU A 70 -3.39 -8.95 -7.48
C GLU A 70 -3.17 -7.97 -8.62
N HIS A 71 -3.53 -6.70 -8.42
CA HIS A 71 -3.71 -5.76 -9.53
C HIS A 71 -2.82 -4.53 -9.47
N HIS A 72 -1.93 -4.40 -8.49
CA HIS A 72 -1.06 -3.23 -8.40
C HIS A 72 0.39 -3.59 -8.04
N GLU A 73 1.29 -2.72 -8.44
CA GLU A 73 2.67 -2.70 -8.00
C GLU A 73 2.81 -1.89 -6.72
N THR A 74 3.78 -2.25 -5.90
CA THR A 74 4.12 -1.52 -4.67
C THR A 74 5.60 -1.20 -4.64
N ALA A 75 5.92 0.05 -4.35
CA ALA A 75 7.27 0.51 -4.04
C ALA A 75 7.30 1.05 -2.61
N LEU A 76 8.34 0.73 -1.87
CA LEU A 76 8.48 1.13 -0.47
C LEU A 76 9.89 1.67 -0.23
N TYR A 77 10.00 2.58 0.71
CA TYR A 77 11.27 3.07 1.25
C TYR A 77 11.27 2.90 2.76
N MET A 78 12.24 2.17 3.30
CA MET A 78 12.34 2.01 4.74
C MET A 78 12.89 3.27 5.39
N LEU A 79 12.04 3.91 6.20
CA LEU A 79 12.36 5.18 6.85
C LEU A 79 13.10 4.98 8.17
N SER A 80 12.63 4.05 9.00
CA SER A 80 13.17 3.84 10.35
C SER A 80 12.86 2.45 10.89
N GLY A 81 13.51 2.11 11.99
CA GLY A 81 13.45 0.82 12.66
C GLY A 81 14.81 0.16 12.72
N ASP A 82 14.88 -1.09 13.19
CA ASP A 82 16.10 -1.88 13.18
C ASP A 82 16.31 -2.43 11.75
N GLU A 83 16.05 -3.68 11.55
CA GLU A 83 15.97 -4.28 10.23
C GLU A 83 14.67 -5.09 10.13
N MET A 84 14.18 -5.31 8.94
CA MET A 84 13.09 -6.24 8.71
C MET A 84 13.46 -7.24 7.63
N GLU A 85 12.72 -8.33 7.57
CA GLU A 85 12.85 -9.32 6.52
C GLU A 85 11.72 -9.16 5.52
N LEU A 86 12.03 -9.30 4.24
CA LEU A 86 11.06 -9.46 3.18
C LEU A 86 11.22 -10.87 2.59
N TRP A 87 10.15 -11.64 2.66
CA TRP A 87 10.08 -12.97 2.07
C TRP A 87 9.20 -12.91 0.82
N THR A 88 9.71 -13.40 -0.29
CA THR A 88 9.02 -13.38 -1.59
C THR A 88 9.16 -14.70 -2.34
N GLY A 89 8.39 -14.83 -3.42
CA GLY A 89 8.39 -16.00 -4.29
C GLY A 89 7.21 -16.93 -4.03
N ASN A 90 6.90 -17.79 -4.99
CA ASN A 90 5.73 -18.68 -4.94
C ASN A 90 5.75 -19.65 -3.76
N GLN A 91 6.91 -19.91 -3.17
CA GLN A 91 7.10 -20.72 -1.98
C GLN A 91 7.71 -19.92 -0.82
N LEU A 92 7.72 -18.58 -0.92
CA LEU A 92 8.37 -17.68 0.03
C LEU A 92 9.83 -18.08 0.29
N GLN A 93 10.53 -18.52 -0.76
CA GLN A 93 11.89 -19.06 -0.70
C GLN A 93 12.98 -18.01 -0.70
N TYR A 94 12.67 -16.78 -1.11
CA TYR A 94 13.64 -15.68 -1.13
C TYR A 94 13.48 -14.81 0.10
N ARG A 95 14.58 -14.61 0.81
CA ARG A 95 14.64 -13.78 2.02
C ARG A 95 15.64 -12.66 1.81
N ASP A 96 15.15 -11.43 1.87
CA ASP A 96 15.97 -10.23 1.84
C ASP A 96 15.91 -9.51 3.18
N ILE A 97 17.05 -8.92 3.59
CA ILE A 97 17.11 -8.04 4.75
C ILE A 97 16.96 -6.60 4.27
N VAL A 98 16.06 -5.89 4.89
CA VAL A 98 15.75 -4.49 4.58
C VAL A 98 16.13 -3.62 5.76
N ARG A 99 16.89 -2.55 5.50
CA ARG A 99 17.36 -1.58 6.50
C ARG A 99 16.87 -0.17 6.16
N PRO A 100 16.84 0.73 7.13
CA PRO A 100 16.56 2.15 6.83
C PRO A 100 17.44 2.67 5.68
N GLY A 101 16.80 3.28 4.68
CA GLY A 101 17.45 3.73 3.45
C GLY A 101 17.28 2.80 2.25
N ASP A 102 16.86 1.56 2.47
CA ASP A 102 16.64 0.61 1.38
C ASP A 102 15.28 0.82 0.70
N TYR A 103 15.24 0.48 -0.58
CA TYR A 103 14.03 0.47 -1.39
C TYR A 103 13.57 -0.96 -1.62
N ILE A 104 12.24 -1.14 -1.67
CA ILE A 104 11.60 -2.42 -1.95
C ILE A 104 10.69 -2.24 -3.16
N PHE A 105 10.69 -3.22 -4.04
CA PHE A 105 9.71 -3.33 -5.12
C PHE A 105 8.98 -4.66 -5.04
N ILE A 106 7.66 -4.62 -5.04
CA ILE A 106 6.80 -5.80 -5.04
C ILE A 106 5.93 -5.75 -6.29
N PRO A 107 6.19 -6.63 -7.27
CA PRO A 107 5.34 -6.75 -8.46
C PRO A 107 3.91 -7.12 -8.11
N ALA A 108 2.97 -6.81 -9.00
CA ALA A 108 1.62 -7.31 -8.88
C ALA A 108 1.61 -8.84 -8.78
N ASN A 109 0.72 -9.37 -7.95
CA ASN A 109 0.52 -10.80 -7.72
C ASN A 109 1.74 -11.56 -7.16
N MET A 110 2.72 -10.87 -6.61
CA MET A 110 3.86 -11.49 -5.92
C MET A 110 3.49 -11.86 -4.49
N LEU A 111 3.60 -13.14 -4.15
CA LEU A 111 3.42 -13.63 -2.77
C LEU A 111 4.55 -13.09 -1.89
N HIS A 112 4.18 -12.48 -0.77
CA HIS A 112 5.17 -11.91 0.14
C HIS A 112 4.71 -11.89 1.61
N VAL A 113 5.71 -11.81 2.49
CA VAL A 113 5.58 -11.62 3.93
C VAL A 113 6.68 -10.66 4.38
N ALA A 114 6.31 -9.68 5.18
CA ALA A 114 7.26 -8.84 5.90
C ALA A 114 7.34 -9.28 7.36
N VAL A 115 8.53 -9.34 7.92
CA VAL A 115 8.77 -9.76 9.32
C VAL A 115 9.65 -8.71 10.01
N ASN A 116 9.18 -8.19 11.13
CA ASN A 116 9.96 -7.34 12.02
C ASN A 116 10.32 -8.11 13.29
N ARG A 117 11.54 -8.61 13.37
CA ARG A 117 12.05 -9.28 14.58
C ARG A 117 12.70 -8.33 15.55
N GLY A 118 12.81 -7.05 15.19
CA GLY A 118 13.48 -6.03 16.00
C GLY A 118 12.66 -5.58 17.19
N ALA A 119 13.29 -4.74 18.02
CA ALA A 119 12.68 -4.15 19.19
C ALA A 119 11.96 -2.83 18.91
N GLN A 120 12.14 -2.28 17.69
CA GLN A 120 11.53 -1.03 17.24
C GLN A 120 10.50 -1.29 16.14
N PRO A 121 9.46 -0.47 16.01
CA PRO A 121 8.58 -0.51 14.86
C PRO A 121 9.38 -0.28 13.56
N ALA A 122 9.10 -1.05 12.52
CA ALA A 122 9.60 -0.80 11.18
C ALA A 122 8.64 0.12 10.45
N VAL A 123 9.12 1.29 10.04
CA VAL A 123 8.33 2.30 9.36
C VAL A 123 8.79 2.42 7.91
N VAL A 124 7.88 2.26 7.00
CA VAL A 124 8.13 2.43 5.57
C VAL A 124 7.17 3.47 4.98
N ILE A 125 7.65 4.18 3.97
CA ILE A 125 6.81 5.00 3.10
C ILE A 125 6.50 4.15 1.88
N GLY A 126 5.23 3.92 1.62
CA GLY A 126 4.76 3.09 0.53
C GLY A 126 4.04 3.89 -0.55
N ALA A 127 4.33 3.54 -1.79
CA ALA A 127 3.61 4.01 -2.97
C ALA A 127 3.08 2.81 -3.73
N ARG A 128 1.88 2.92 -4.28
CA ARG A 128 1.30 1.88 -5.12
C ARG A 128 0.47 2.46 -6.25
N SER A 129 0.27 1.66 -7.29
CA SER A 129 -0.50 2.03 -8.47
C SER A 129 -2.01 1.78 -8.33
N GLU A 130 -2.51 1.68 -7.11
CA GLU A 130 -3.93 1.59 -6.74
C GLU A 130 -4.25 2.70 -5.76
N ALA A 131 -5.11 3.63 -6.16
CA ALA A 131 -5.37 4.84 -5.38
C ALA A 131 -6.29 4.65 -4.18
N THR A 132 -7.07 3.57 -4.13
CA THR A 132 -8.07 3.31 -3.08
C THR A 132 -7.48 2.57 -1.89
N ALA A 133 -8.19 2.58 -0.77
CA ALA A 133 -7.86 1.80 0.40
C ALA A 133 -7.99 0.28 0.16
N GLN A 134 -8.77 -0.12 -0.83
CA GLN A 134 -8.89 -1.51 -1.24
C GLN A 134 -7.71 -1.89 -2.12
N GLU A 135 -6.78 -2.65 -1.56
CA GLU A 135 -5.48 -2.98 -2.14
C GLU A 135 -5.49 -4.22 -3.04
N SER A 136 -6.62 -4.71 -3.50
CA SER A 136 -6.70 -6.03 -4.16
C SER A 136 -5.94 -7.13 -3.40
N VAL A 137 -5.93 -7.05 -2.07
CA VAL A 137 -5.23 -7.99 -1.21
C VAL A 137 -5.95 -9.34 -1.19
N VAL A 138 -5.18 -10.40 -1.38
CA VAL A 138 -5.67 -11.79 -1.22
C VAL A 138 -4.75 -12.52 -0.26
N LEU A 139 -5.29 -12.90 0.88
CA LEU A 139 -4.56 -13.65 1.89
C LEU A 139 -4.30 -15.09 1.41
N ARG A 140 -3.13 -15.60 1.78
CA ARG A 140 -2.68 -16.98 1.52
C ARG A 140 -2.29 -17.67 2.83
N PRO A 141 -3.27 -17.94 3.71
CA PRO A 141 -2.97 -18.45 5.07
C PRO A 141 -2.23 -19.79 5.06
N GLU A 142 -2.43 -20.61 4.04
CA GLU A 142 -1.71 -21.87 3.84
C GLU A 142 -0.21 -21.70 3.67
N MET A 143 0.23 -20.48 3.33
CA MET A 143 1.65 -20.14 3.13
C MET A 143 2.31 -19.53 4.37
N ASP A 144 1.54 -19.16 5.39
CA ASP A 144 2.09 -18.51 6.60
C ASP A 144 3.15 -19.38 7.29
N CYS A 145 2.99 -20.69 7.27
CA CYS A 145 3.95 -21.63 7.88
C CYS A 145 5.30 -21.74 7.16
N LYS A 146 5.43 -21.18 5.96
CA LYS A 146 6.68 -21.20 5.21
C LYS A 146 7.72 -20.20 5.73
N VAL A 147 7.27 -19.22 6.48
CA VAL A 147 8.15 -18.22 7.09
C VAL A 147 8.31 -18.53 8.58
N PRO A 148 9.53 -18.80 9.07
CA PRO A 148 9.79 -19.15 10.46
C PRO A 148 9.53 -18.02 11.45
#